data_72b5e157fd42142677a5213d8f5a8d33
#
_entry.id   72b5e157fd42142677a5213d8f5a8d33
#
_cell.length_a   1.000
_cell.length_b   1.000
_cell.length_c   1.000
_cell.angle_alpha   90.00
_cell.angle_beta   90.00
_cell.angle_gamma   90.00
#
_symmetry.space_group_name_H-M   'P 1'
#
loop_
_entity.id
_entity.type
_entity.pdbx_description
1 polymer ?
#
loop_
_entity_poly.entity_id
_entity_poly.type
_entity_poly.pdbx_seq_one_letter_code
_entity_poly.pdbx_strand_id
1 'polypeptide(L)'
;MFSRSYSNDSEYEHLVDLATGLEAALIGSQKSTESVTFRLRSRSAALLATDADPAGVIFKDVGLLYELRSKLVHGGRLHEREIAKLMRGISTVHDGEGWLFTLASSVDRLRDLLRRAILARLVLVDEPEVIWALDEDSGVDAALADDQLRAKWRKGWHMRLDAIEAGFAAERARPAVSSISQDDQ
;
A
#
# COMPACT_ATOMS: atom_id res chain seq x y z
N MET A 1 -30.48 4.20 10.99
CA MET A 1 -29.99 2.97 10.33
C MET A 1 -29.33 3.27 8.98
N PHE A 2 -29.80 4.23 8.19
CA PHE A 2 -29.24 4.61 6.89
C PHE A 2 -27.81 5.21 6.93
N SER A 3 -27.46 5.96 7.96
CA SER A 3 -26.16 6.64 8.08
C SER A 3 -24.96 5.68 8.26
N ARG A 4 -25.17 4.51 8.85
CA ARG A 4 -24.10 3.50 9.02
C ARG A 4 -23.79 2.71 7.74
N SER A 5 -24.75 2.56 6.85
CA SER A 5 -24.59 1.91 5.54
C SER A 5 -23.67 2.75 4.64
N TYR A 6 -23.87 4.05 4.59
CA TYR A 6 -23.10 4.94 3.73
C TYR A 6 -21.60 5.01 4.08
N SER A 7 -21.24 5.01 5.36
CA SER A 7 -19.82 5.05 5.75
C SER A 7 -19.08 3.71 5.48
N ASN A 8 -19.76 2.59 5.62
CA ASN A 8 -19.17 1.28 5.36
C ASN A 8 -18.99 1.02 3.86
N ASP A 9 -19.97 1.43 3.04
CA ASP A 9 -19.87 1.28 1.58
C ASP A 9 -18.68 2.10 1.04
N SER A 10 -18.47 3.31 1.55
CA SER A 10 -17.31 4.15 1.20
C SER A 10 -15.97 3.50 1.54
N GLU A 11 -15.81 2.88 2.72
CA GLU A 11 -14.55 2.22 3.10
C GLU A 11 -14.29 0.94 2.30
N TYR A 12 -15.32 0.21 1.92
CA TYR A 12 -15.19 -0.94 1.02
C TYR A 12 -14.78 -0.51 -0.40
N GLU A 13 -15.35 0.57 -0.90
CA GLU A 13 -14.96 1.15 -2.18
C GLU A 13 -13.50 1.59 -2.14
N HIS A 14 -13.07 2.29 -1.08
CA HIS A 14 -11.68 2.68 -0.88
C HIS A 14 -10.74 1.46 -0.87
N LEU A 15 -11.13 0.37 -0.21
CA LEU A 15 -10.32 -0.84 -0.18
C LEU A 15 -10.16 -1.45 -1.57
N VAL A 16 -11.23 -1.50 -2.37
CA VAL A 16 -11.21 -2.02 -3.74
C VAL A 16 -10.32 -1.14 -4.62
N ASP A 17 -10.47 0.19 -4.54
CA ASP A 17 -9.71 1.15 -5.33
C ASP A 17 -8.21 1.11 -4.99
N LEU A 18 -7.86 1.08 -3.70
CA LEU A 18 -6.48 0.98 -3.24
C LEU A 18 -5.83 -0.35 -3.66
N ALA A 19 -6.57 -1.45 -3.58
CA ALA A 19 -6.07 -2.76 -4.01
C ALA A 19 -5.84 -2.79 -5.53
N THR A 20 -6.74 -2.19 -6.30
CA THR A 20 -6.60 -2.04 -7.75
C THR A 20 -5.40 -1.14 -8.08
N GLY A 21 -5.22 -0.05 -7.32
CA GLY A 21 -4.05 0.81 -7.45
C GLY A 21 -2.73 0.09 -7.16
N LEU A 22 -2.68 -0.75 -6.12
CA LEU A 22 -1.50 -1.56 -5.80
C LEU A 22 -1.20 -2.58 -6.89
N GLU A 23 -2.22 -3.24 -7.43
CA GLU A 23 -2.09 -4.14 -8.57
C GLU A 23 -1.55 -3.40 -9.79
N ALA A 24 -2.12 -2.25 -10.15
CA ALA A 24 -1.65 -1.43 -11.26
C ALA A 24 -0.20 -0.96 -11.08
N ALA A 25 0.20 -0.60 -9.85
CA ALA A 25 1.56 -0.14 -9.56
C ALA A 25 2.61 -1.25 -9.68
N LEU A 26 2.28 -2.50 -9.33
CA LEU A 26 3.27 -3.57 -9.22
C LEU A 26 3.14 -4.67 -10.28
N ILE A 27 1.98 -4.84 -10.88
CA ILE A 27 1.73 -5.85 -11.92
C ILE A 27 1.62 -5.22 -13.30
N GLY A 28 0.93 -4.04 -13.40
CA GLY A 28 0.67 -3.39 -14.68
C GLY A 28 -0.35 -4.13 -15.54
N SER A 29 -0.32 -3.89 -16.86
CA SER A 29 -1.28 -4.43 -17.85
C SER A 29 -0.87 -5.80 -18.41
N GLN A 30 -0.46 -6.75 -17.56
CA GLN A 30 -0.03 -8.06 -18.04
C GLN A 30 -1.17 -8.87 -18.68
N LYS A 31 -0.87 -9.50 -19.81
CA LYS A 31 -1.81 -10.35 -20.56
C LYS A 31 -2.08 -11.69 -19.88
N SER A 32 -1.20 -12.14 -18.98
CA SER A 32 -1.35 -13.39 -18.24
C SER A 32 -2.08 -13.16 -16.91
N THR A 33 -3.25 -13.76 -16.77
CA THR A 33 -4.03 -13.77 -15.50
C THR A 33 -3.51 -14.80 -14.51
N GLU A 34 -2.60 -15.67 -14.93
CA GLU A 34 -2.04 -16.71 -14.07
C GLU A 34 -1.18 -16.09 -12.96
N SER A 35 -1.48 -16.47 -11.74
CA SER A 35 -0.68 -16.12 -10.55
C SER A 35 -0.62 -14.62 -10.19
N VAL A 36 -1.56 -13.78 -10.65
CA VAL A 36 -1.59 -12.33 -10.29
C VAL A 36 -1.45 -12.12 -8.78
N THR A 37 -2.23 -12.85 -7.99
CA THR A 37 -2.18 -12.76 -6.52
C THR A 37 -0.80 -13.12 -5.98
N PHE A 38 -0.18 -14.18 -6.47
CA PHE A 38 1.15 -14.58 -6.00
C PHE A 38 2.21 -13.55 -6.38
N ARG A 39 2.20 -13.06 -7.62
CA ARG A 39 3.12 -12.01 -8.09
C ARG A 39 2.95 -10.72 -7.30
N LEU A 40 1.72 -10.31 -7.05
CA LEU A 40 1.44 -9.11 -6.26
C LEU A 40 2.03 -9.24 -4.84
N ARG A 41 1.80 -10.35 -4.17
CA ARG A 41 2.36 -10.66 -2.85
C ARG A 41 3.89 -10.66 -2.87
N SER A 42 4.48 -11.36 -3.84
CA SER A 42 5.94 -11.51 -3.96
C SER A 42 6.62 -10.18 -4.29
N ARG A 43 6.10 -9.43 -5.25
CA ARG A 43 6.63 -8.12 -5.64
C ARG A 43 6.50 -7.11 -4.50
N SER A 44 5.34 -7.05 -3.84
CA SER A 44 5.15 -6.20 -2.66
C SER A 44 6.15 -6.52 -1.56
N ALA A 45 6.27 -7.79 -1.19
CA ALA A 45 7.20 -8.24 -0.16
C ALA A 45 8.66 -7.97 -0.52
N ALA A 46 9.03 -8.27 -1.77
CA ALA A 46 10.40 -8.08 -2.24
C ALA A 46 10.80 -6.61 -2.32
N LEU A 47 9.91 -5.72 -2.77
CA LEU A 47 10.23 -4.31 -2.98
C LEU A 47 10.00 -3.43 -1.76
N LEU A 48 8.88 -3.63 -1.03
CA LEU A 48 8.38 -2.66 -0.05
C LEU A 48 8.83 -2.94 1.39
N ALA A 49 9.51 -4.07 1.65
CA ALA A 49 9.94 -4.41 3.00
C ALA A 49 10.95 -3.42 3.57
N THR A 50 10.79 -3.17 4.87
CA THR A 50 11.70 -2.41 5.73
C THR A 50 12.08 -3.25 6.94
N ASP A 51 13.00 -2.77 7.79
CA ASP A 51 13.33 -3.44 9.04
C ASP A 51 12.13 -3.46 10.01
N ALA A 52 11.32 -2.41 10.00
CA ALA A 52 10.11 -2.30 10.82
C ALA A 52 8.91 -3.07 10.24
N ASP A 53 8.93 -3.39 8.95
CA ASP A 53 7.85 -4.07 8.23
C ASP A 53 8.42 -5.19 7.34
N PRO A 54 8.66 -6.38 7.90
CA PRO A 54 9.36 -7.47 7.21
C PRO A 54 8.60 -8.02 6.00
N ALA A 55 9.34 -8.53 5.01
CA ALA A 55 8.81 -9.08 3.78
C ALA A 55 7.73 -10.17 3.99
N GLY A 56 7.91 -11.04 5.00
CA GLY A 56 6.92 -12.08 5.33
C GLY A 56 5.59 -11.53 5.80
N VAL A 57 5.61 -10.42 6.54
CA VAL A 57 4.40 -9.71 7.01
C VAL A 57 3.67 -9.09 5.82
N ILE A 58 4.38 -8.34 4.96
CA ILE A 58 3.80 -7.75 3.75
C ILE A 58 3.21 -8.82 2.84
N PHE A 59 3.92 -9.92 2.63
CA PHE A 59 3.45 -11.03 1.79
C PHE A 59 2.11 -11.60 2.29
N LYS A 60 1.98 -11.78 3.60
CA LYS A 60 0.74 -12.24 4.23
C LYS A 60 -0.37 -11.21 4.09
N ASP A 61 -0.10 -9.96 4.46
CA ASP A 61 -1.09 -8.87 4.47
C ASP A 61 -1.66 -8.63 3.08
N VAL A 62 -0.80 -8.52 2.05
CA VAL A 62 -1.24 -8.34 0.66
C VAL A 62 -2.12 -9.52 0.21
N GLY A 63 -1.80 -10.73 0.63
CA GLY A 63 -2.64 -11.89 0.35
C GLY A 63 -4.06 -11.77 0.93
N LEU A 64 -4.17 -11.37 2.19
CA LEU A 64 -5.44 -11.19 2.88
C LEU A 64 -6.25 -10.01 2.31
N LEU A 65 -5.57 -8.88 2.06
CA LEU A 65 -6.19 -7.69 1.47
C LEU A 65 -6.71 -7.94 0.06
N TYR A 66 -5.97 -8.69 -0.75
CA TYR A 66 -6.39 -9.03 -2.11
C TYR A 66 -7.52 -10.07 -2.13
N GLU A 67 -7.52 -11.02 -1.20
CA GLU A 67 -8.63 -11.94 -1.00
C GLU A 67 -9.89 -11.19 -0.54
N LEU A 68 -9.74 -10.22 0.36
CA LEU A 68 -10.83 -9.36 0.81
C LEU A 68 -11.42 -8.56 -0.36
N ARG A 69 -10.57 -7.92 -1.18
CA ARG A 69 -10.99 -7.23 -2.42
C ARG A 69 -11.76 -8.17 -3.36
N SER A 70 -11.26 -9.39 -3.58
CA SER A 70 -11.91 -10.36 -4.45
C SER A 70 -13.31 -10.74 -3.94
N LYS A 71 -13.47 -10.94 -2.65
CA LYS A 71 -14.78 -11.21 -2.04
C LYS A 71 -15.73 -10.02 -2.16
N LEU A 72 -15.24 -8.81 -1.99
CA LEU A 72 -16.03 -7.57 -2.12
C LEU A 72 -16.54 -7.36 -3.55
N VAL A 73 -15.71 -7.67 -4.56
CA VAL A 73 -16.08 -7.47 -5.98
C VAL A 73 -16.95 -8.60 -6.52
N HIS A 74 -16.70 -9.85 -6.12
CA HIS A 74 -17.32 -11.03 -6.71
C HIS A 74 -18.26 -11.78 -5.77
N GLY A 75 -18.27 -11.45 -4.49
CA GLY A 75 -19.06 -12.15 -3.49
C GLY A 75 -20.48 -11.61 -3.38
N GLY A 76 -21.47 -12.32 -3.90
CA GLY A 76 -22.87 -11.92 -3.87
C GLY A 76 -23.44 -11.68 -2.47
N ARG A 77 -23.31 -12.58 -1.51
CA ARG A 77 -23.65 -12.38 -0.09
C ARG A 77 -22.40 -12.54 0.75
N LEU A 78 -21.81 -11.43 1.12
CA LEU A 78 -20.66 -11.41 2.02
C LEU A 78 -21.10 -11.80 3.43
N HIS A 79 -20.55 -12.90 3.94
CA HIS A 79 -20.71 -13.23 5.34
C HIS A 79 -19.75 -12.36 6.17
N GLU A 80 -20.28 -11.43 6.94
CA GLU A 80 -19.50 -10.54 7.82
C GLU A 80 -18.44 -11.28 8.64
N ARG A 81 -18.73 -12.52 9.06
CA ARG A 81 -17.80 -13.36 9.80
C ARG A 81 -16.55 -13.73 9.01
N GLU A 82 -16.66 -13.97 7.70
CA GLU A 82 -15.53 -14.31 6.84
C GLU A 82 -14.67 -13.09 6.59
N ILE A 83 -15.30 -11.95 6.33
CA ILE A 83 -14.59 -10.66 6.18
C ILE A 83 -13.84 -10.32 7.47
N ALA A 84 -14.52 -10.41 8.63
CA ALA A 84 -13.90 -10.17 9.92
C ALA A 84 -12.70 -11.10 10.17
N LYS A 85 -12.77 -12.37 9.76
CA LYS A 85 -11.67 -13.32 9.89
C LYS A 85 -10.47 -12.92 9.04
N LEU A 86 -10.70 -12.49 7.79
CA LEU A 86 -9.61 -12.02 6.91
C LEU A 86 -8.95 -10.76 7.47
N MET A 87 -9.74 -9.77 7.86
CA MET A 87 -9.22 -8.52 8.40
C MET A 87 -8.40 -8.71 9.68
N ARG A 88 -8.84 -9.57 10.61
CA ARG A 88 -8.07 -9.89 11.83
C ARG A 88 -6.72 -10.55 11.55
N GLY A 89 -6.51 -11.13 10.38
CA GLY A 89 -5.24 -11.68 9.96
C GLY A 89 -4.21 -10.65 9.51
N ILE A 90 -4.63 -9.42 9.24
CA ILE A 90 -3.80 -8.30 8.79
C ILE A 90 -2.99 -7.75 9.96
N SER A 91 -1.72 -7.48 9.76
CA SER A 91 -0.75 -7.17 10.83
C SER A 91 -1.06 -5.89 11.61
N THR A 92 -1.77 -4.93 11.01
CA THR A 92 -2.14 -3.65 11.64
C THR A 92 -3.46 -3.69 12.41
N VAL A 93 -4.17 -4.82 12.38
CA VAL A 93 -5.43 -5.01 13.09
C VAL A 93 -5.15 -5.66 14.43
N HIS A 94 -5.65 -5.07 15.51
CA HIS A 94 -5.46 -5.58 16.86
C HIS A 94 -6.68 -6.37 17.35
N ASP A 95 -6.42 -7.35 18.20
CA ASP A 95 -7.48 -8.15 18.81
C ASP A 95 -8.38 -7.28 19.70
N GLY A 96 -9.68 -7.49 19.58
CA GLY A 96 -10.68 -6.74 20.35
C GLY A 96 -11.15 -5.43 19.72
N GLU A 97 -10.59 -5.02 18.59
CA GLU A 97 -11.08 -3.86 17.84
C GLU A 97 -12.49 -4.11 17.29
N GLY A 98 -13.33 -3.07 17.36
CA GLY A 98 -14.64 -3.07 16.74
C GLY A 98 -14.55 -3.07 15.21
N TRP A 99 -15.61 -3.54 14.57
CA TRP A 99 -15.68 -3.69 13.11
C TRP A 99 -15.17 -2.49 12.31
N LEU A 100 -15.59 -1.28 12.67
CA LEU A 100 -15.19 -0.05 11.96
C LEU A 100 -13.68 0.22 12.06
N PHE A 101 -13.09 0.01 13.22
CA PHE A 101 -11.65 0.18 13.42
C PHE A 101 -10.86 -0.88 12.65
N THR A 102 -11.32 -2.12 12.67
CA THR A 102 -10.72 -3.22 11.91
C THR A 102 -10.71 -2.93 10.40
N LEU A 103 -11.82 -2.39 9.87
CA LEU A 103 -11.92 -2.00 8.47
C LEU A 103 -11.01 -0.81 8.15
N ALA A 104 -11.03 0.24 8.97
CA ALA A 104 -10.18 1.41 8.81
C ALA A 104 -8.69 1.05 8.86
N SER A 105 -8.26 0.21 9.82
CA SER A 105 -6.89 -0.29 9.93
C SER A 105 -6.46 -1.10 8.69
N SER A 106 -7.38 -1.86 8.11
CA SER A 106 -7.13 -2.62 6.87
C SER A 106 -6.95 -1.68 5.66
N VAL A 107 -7.79 -0.66 5.56
CA VAL A 107 -7.69 0.38 4.52
C VAL A 107 -6.40 1.18 4.68
N ASP A 108 -6.02 1.57 5.90
CA ASP A 108 -4.79 2.30 6.17
C ASP A 108 -3.55 1.47 5.86
N ARG A 109 -3.57 0.17 6.16
CA ARG A 109 -2.50 -0.75 5.76
C ARG A 109 -2.33 -0.78 4.24
N LEU A 110 -3.41 -0.89 3.51
CA LEU A 110 -3.36 -0.93 2.05
C LEU A 110 -2.92 0.41 1.46
N ARG A 111 -3.35 1.52 2.05
CA ARG A 111 -2.94 2.87 1.67
C ARG A 111 -1.43 3.08 1.87
N ASP A 112 -0.87 2.60 2.97
CA ASP A 112 0.56 2.65 3.24
C ASP A 112 1.35 1.84 2.19
N LEU A 113 0.95 0.60 1.92
CA LEU A 113 1.58 -0.25 0.92
C LEU A 113 1.53 0.37 -0.49
N LEU A 114 0.39 0.97 -0.87
CA LEU A 114 0.25 1.65 -2.15
C LEU A 114 1.15 2.90 -2.24
N ARG A 115 1.21 3.72 -1.18
CA ARG A 115 2.12 4.89 -1.15
C ARG A 115 3.57 4.49 -1.35
N ARG A 116 4.03 3.44 -0.65
CA ARG A 116 5.39 2.89 -0.83
C ARG A 116 5.59 2.37 -2.24
N ALA A 117 4.61 1.66 -2.81
CA ALA A 117 4.70 1.15 -4.18
C ALA A 117 4.84 2.28 -5.21
N ILE A 118 4.03 3.32 -5.10
CA ILE A 118 4.11 4.49 -5.97
C ILE A 118 5.47 5.17 -5.82
N LEU A 119 5.93 5.41 -4.59
CA LEU A 119 7.23 6.04 -4.34
C LEU A 119 8.38 5.21 -4.92
N ALA A 120 8.37 3.89 -4.68
CA ALA A 120 9.36 2.99 -5.23
C ALA A 120 9.36 3.04 -6.77
N ARG A 121 8.19 3.03 -7.40
CA ARG A 121 8.06 3.13 -8.87
C ARG A 121 8.62 4.45 -9.41
N LEU A 122 8.31 5.58 -8.77
CA LEU A 122 8.81 6.88 -9.16
C LEU A 122 10.34 6.97 -9.07
N VAL A 123 10.92 6.39 -8.03
CA VAL A 123 12.38 6.35 -7.88
C VAL A 123 13.03 5.45 -8.93
N LEU A 124 12.38 4.32 -9.27
CA LEU A 124 12.91 3.35 -10.22
C LEU A 124 12.78 3.80 -11.70
N VAL A 125 11.94 4.78 -12.01
CA VAL A 125 11.83 5.34 -13.37
C VAL A 125 13.16 5.95 -13.85
N ASP A 126 13.94 6.51 -12.93
CA ASP A 126 15.21 7.16 -13.25
C ASP A 126 16.41 6.19 -13.26
N GLU A 127 16.21 4.91 -12.95
CA GLU A 127 17.27 3.89 -12.94
C GLU A 127 17.46 3.31 -14.34
N PRO A 128 18.59 3.55 -15.00
CA PRO A 128 18.79 3.16 -16.41
C PRO A 128 18.83 1.64 -16.66
N GLU A 129 19.03 0.85 -15.60
CA GLU A 129 19.10 -0.61 -15.66
C GLU A 129 17.74 -1.28 -15.44
N VAL A 130 16.71 -0.49 -15.13
CA VAL A 130 15.41 -1.00 -14.74
C VAL A 130 14.34 -0.52 -15.70
N ILE A 131 14.01 -1.36 -16.65
CA ILE A 131 12.83 -1.15 -17.48
C ILE A 131 11.66 -1.85 -16.79
N TRP A 132 11.07 -1.21 -15.79
CA TRP A 132 9.79 -1.62 -15.26
C TRP A 132 8.70 -0.96 -16.11
N ALA A 133 8.56 -1.42 -17.33
CA ALA A 133 7.47 -0.99 -18.19
C ALA A 133 6.13 -1.42 -17.57
N LEU A 134 5.11 -0.57 -17.70
CA LEU A 134 3.77 -0.85 -17.16
C LEU A 134 3.07 -1.96 -17.95
N ASP A 135 3.52 -2.25 -19.14
CA ASP A 135 2.85 -3.08 -20.16
C ASP A 135 3.62 -4.34 -20.56
N GLU A 136 4.86 -4.53 -20.10
CA GLU A 136 5.66 -5.74 -20.40
C GLU A 136 6.21 -6.40 -19.14
N ASP A 137 6.34 -7.73 -19.18
CA ASP A 137 7.03 -8.50 -18.15
C ASP A 137 8.55 -8.42 -18.38
N SER A 138 9.10 -7.26 -18.06
CA SER A 138 10.49 -6.88 -18.34
C SER A 138 11.52 -7.52 -17.41
N GLY A 139 11.28 -8.75 -16.94
CA GLY A 139 12.20 -9.43 -16.03
C GLY A 139 12.18 -8.93 -14.59
N VAL A 140 11.14 -8.19 -14.22
CA VAL A 140 10.98 -7.63 -12.85
C VAL A 140 11.07 -8.71 -11.77
N ASP A 141 10.46 -9.87 -11.98
CA ASP A 141 10.48 -10.94 -10.99
C ASP A 141 11.90 -11.51 -10.82
N ALA A 142 12.68 -11.63 -11.90
CA ALA A 142 14.07 -12.04 -11.85
C ALA A 142 14.94 -10.97 -11.14
N ALA A 143 14.72 -9.69 -11.44
CA ALA A 143 15.44 -8.59 -10.79
C ALA A 143 15.12 -8.50 -9.29
N LEU A 144 13.87 -8.73 -8.91
CA LEU A 144 13.48 -8.77 -7.49
C LEU A 144 13.94 -10.04 -6.77
N ALA A 145 14.27 -11.11 -7.49
CA ALA A 145 14.89 -12.31 -6.94
C ALA A 145 16.40 -12.12 -6.72
N ASP A 146 17.06 -11.23 -7.46
CA ASP A 146 18.45 -10.87 -7.25
C ASP A 146 18.63 -10.03 -5.96
N ASP A 147 19.45 -10.53 -5.04
CA ASP A 147 19.63 -9.88 -3.73
C ASP A 147 20.28 -8.50 -3.82
N GLN A 148 21.21 -8.30 -4.75
CA GLN A 148 21.92 -7.03 -4.91
C GLN A 148 21.02 -5.97 -5.54
N LEU A 149 20.33 -6.32 -6.62
CA LEU A 149 19.37 -5.41 -7.28
C LEU A 149 18.24 -5.06 -6.35
N ARG A 150 17.66 -6.02 -5.66
CA ARG A 150 16.59 -5.79 -4.69
C ARG A 150 17.05 -4.86 -3.56
N ALA A 151 18.25 -5.04 -3.02
CA ALA A 151 18.81 -4.18 -1.99
C ALA A 151 19.06 -2.77 -2.52
N LYS A 152 19.60 -2.61 -3.74
CA LYS A 152 19.78 -1.33 -4.41
C LYS A 152 18.45 -0.58 -4.56
N TRP A 153 17.41 -1.27 -5.07
CA TRP A 153 16.10 -0.68 -5.29
C TRP A 153 15.44 -0.25 -3.99
N ARG A 154 15.49 -1.10 -2.95
CA ARG A 154 14.97 -0.73 -1.63
C ARG A 154 15.67 0.48 -1.06
N LYS A 155 16.99 0.51 -1.09
CA LYS A 155 17.77 1.65 -0.59
C LYS A 155 17.37 2.96 -1.28
N GLY A 156 17.15 2.95 -2.59
CA GLY A 156 16.80 4.13 -3.36
C GLY A 156 15.51 4.80 -2.86
N TRP A 157 14.43 4.03 -2.75
CA TRP A 157 13.16 4.61 -2.31
C TRP A 157 13.09 4.86 -0.79
N HIS A 158 13.80 4.07 0.04
CA HIS A 158 13.91 4.34 1.48
C HIS A 158 14.56 5.71 1.73
N MET A 159 15.70 5.99 1.10
CA MET A 159 16.36 7.29 1.22
C MET A 159 15.45 8.45 0.81
N ARG A 160 14.59 8.24 -0.19
CA ARG A 160 13.64 9.26 -0.63
C ARG A 160 12.51 9.44 0.38
N LEU A 161 12.02 8.35 0.96
CA LEU A 161 11.00 8.39 2.01
C LEU A 161 11.53 9.13 3.25
N ASP A 162 12.71 8.79 3.73
CA ASP A 162 13.37 9.44 4.86
C ASP A 162 13.54 10.95 4.62
N ALA A 163 13.93 11.35 3.42
CA ALA A 163 14.07 12.76 3.05
C ALA A 163 12.72 13.51 3.07
N ILE A 164 11.66 12.87 2.61
CA ILE A 164 10.29 13.42 2.63
C ILE A 164 9.80 13.58 4.07
N GLU A 165 9.98 12.57 4.91
CA GLU A 165 9.60 12.61 6.32
C GLU A 165 10.37 13.66 7.10
N ALA A 166 11.68 13.78 6.87
CA ALA A 166 12.51 14.85 7.46
C ALA A 166 12.04 16.24 7.03
N GLY A 167 11.65 16.41 5.76
CA GLY A 167 11.08 17.65 5.26
C GLY A 167 9.80 18.06 5.98
N PHE A 168 8.87 17.14 6.14
CA PHE A 168 7.62 17.39 6.88
C PHE A 168 7.85 17.63 8.38
N ALA A 169 8.83 16.98 8.99
CA ALA A 169 9.19 17.23 10.39
C ALA A 169 9.74 18.65 10.57
N ALA A 170 10.60 19.09 9.67
CA ALA A 170 11.17 20.44 9.68
C ALA A 170 10.08 21.51 9.48
N GLU A 171 9.13 21.27 8.59
CA GLU A 171 8.01 22.19 8.34
C GLU A 171 7.08 22.32 9.55
N ARG A 172 6.76 21.22 10.21
CA ARG A 172 5.97 21.22 11.45
C ARG A 172 6.68 21.91 12.62
N ALA A 173 8.01 21.90 12.64
CA ALA A 173 8.82 22.54 13.67
C ALA A 173 8.99 24.06 13.44
N ARG A 174 8.58 24.61 12.29
CA ARG A 174 8.62 26.05 12.05
C ARG A 174 7.65 26.77 12.98
N PRO A 175 8.11 27.77 13.76
CA PRO A 175 7.21 28.57 14.58
C PRO A 175 6.22 29.29 13.66
N ALA A 176 4.94 29.29 14.05
CA ALA A 176 3.93 30.07 13.37
C ALA A 176 4.43 31.54 13.31
N VAL A 177 4.64 32.05 12.10
CA VAL A 177 4.94 33.46 11.93
C VAL A 177 3.72 34.22 12.43
N SER A 178 3.82 34.81 13.62
CA SER A 178 2.80 35.70 14.15
C SER A 178 2.63 36.83 13.14
N SER A 179 1.48 36.85 12.48
CA SER A 179 1.02 38.02 11.72
C SER A 179 0.95 39.18 12.69
N ILE A 180 2.01 39.98 12.73
CA ILE A 180 1.99 41.29 13.41
C ILE A 180 0.96 42.09 12.62
N SER A 181 -0.20 42.31 13.23
CA SER A 181 -1.18 43.27 12.81
C SER A 181 -0.50 44.65 12.73
N GLN A 182 -0.36 45.15 11.52
CA GLN A 182 -0.22 46.59 11.30
C GLN A 182 -1.62 47.21 11.32
N ASP A 183 -2.13 47.42 12.52
CA ASP A 183 -3.13 48.44 12.78
C ASP A 183 -2.46 49.44 13.68
N ASP A 184 -1.97 50.53 13.08
CA ASP A 184 -1.79 51.84 13.66
C ASP A 184 -1.26 52.80 12.57
N GLN A 185 -2.14 53.52 11.93
CA GLN A 185 -2.15 54.98 11.72
C GLN A 185 -3.32 55.42 10.82
#